data_c35caa6d6a716dad5b53bc827a882af9
#
_entry.id   c35caa6d6a716dad5b53bc827a882af9
#
_cell.length_a   1.000
_cell.length_b   1.000
_cell.length_c   1.000
_cell.angle_alpha   90.00
_cell.angle_beta   90.00
_cell.angle_gamma   90.00
#
_symmetry.space_group_name_H-M   'P 1'
#
loop_
_entity.id
_entity.type
_entity.pdbx_description
1 polymer ?
#
loop_
_entity_poly.entity_id
_entity_poly.type
_entity_poly.pdbx_seq_one_letter_code
_entity_poly.pdbx_strand_id
1 'polypeptide(L)'
;MIDSTVQRLLEQVIDSPVKLQLLLTYYENPRMEGTAFQIAERIYRDIWSVGEALRELAEDGILTTVGGPEPIYRYRPRPEYTEPIFRLVQSYNEPFERDQVQRLLREVASYAPYRRATYGDFFFKRSNA
;
A
#
# COMPACT_ATOMS: atom_id res chain seq x y z
N MET A 1 -15.48 16.10 1.01
CA MET A 1 -14.07 16.49 0.79
C MET A 1 -13.15 15.53 1.52
N ILE A 2 -12.11 15.06 0.86
CA ILE A 2 -11.17 14.11 1.45
C ILE A 2 -10.27 14.82 2.45
N ASP A 3 -10.11 14.21 3.62
CA ASP A 3 -9.19 14.67 4.66
C ASP A 3 -7.76 14.76 4.11
N SER A 4 -7.02 15.80 4.46
CA SER A 4 -5.65 16.00 3.97
C SER A 4 -4.71 14.86 4.40
N THR A 5 -4.98 14.25 5.55
CA THR A 5 -4.20 13.11 6.04
C THR A 5 -4.42 11.89 5.14
N VAL A 6 -5.65 11.66 4.71
CA VAL A 6 -6.00 10.59 3.77
C VAL A 6 -5.37 10.85 2.42
N GLN A 7 -5.46 12.09 1.95
CA GLN A 7 -4.88 12.47 0.67
C GLN A 7 -3.38 12.20 0.65
N ARG A 8 -2.67 12.59 1.71
CA ARG A 8 -1.23 12.37 1.81
C ARG A 8 -0.89 10.88 1.81
N LEU A 9 -1.68 10.08 2.53
CA LEU A 9 -1.46 8.63 2.56
C LEU A 9 -1.61 8.02 1.16
N LEU A 10 -2.62 8.46 0.41
CA LEU A 10 -2.83 7.96 -0.95
C LEU A 10 -1.72 8.41 -1.90
N GLU A 11 -1.22 9.62 -1.73
CA GLU A 11 -0.17 10.12 -2.61
C GLU A 11 1.19 9.49 -2.35
N GLN A 12 1.50 9.16 -1.10
CA GLN A 12 2.83 8.75 -0.70
C GLN A 12 3.00 7.25 -0.49
N VAL A 13 1.95 6.55 -0.08
CA VAL A 13 2.06 5.16 0.34
C VAL A 13 1.06 4.26 -0.39
N ILE A 14 -0.22 4.55 -0.27
CA ILE A 14 -1.29 3.73 -0.86
C ILE A 14 -1.63 4.31 -2.23
N ASP A 15 -0.70 4.20 -3.14
CA ASP A 15 -0.72 4.92 -4.40
C ASP A 15 -1.15 4.06 -5.60
N SER A 16 -1.83 2.95 -5.34
CA SER A 16 -2.39 2.12 -6.41
C SER A 16 -3.63 1.36 -5.90
N PRO A 17 -4.53 0.97 -6.82
CA PRO A 17 -5.69 0.16 -6.42
C PRO A 17 -5.34 -1.14 -5.74
N VAL A 18 -4.25 -1.80 -6.17
CA VAL A 18 -3.78 -3.04 -5.55
C VAL A 18 -3.37 -2.79 -4.11
N LYS A 19 -2.64 -1.73 -3.85
CA LYS A 19 -2.22 -1.39 -2.49
C LYS A 19 -3.40 -1.07 -1.60
N LEU A 20 -4.41 -0.36 -2.12
CA LEU A 20 -5.63 -0.10 -1.36
C LEU A 20 -6.34 -1.39 -1.01
N GLN A 21 -6.50 -2.28 -1.98
CA GLN A 21 -7.14 -3.58 -1.72
C GLN A 21 -6.38 -4.37 -0.67
N LEU A 22 -5.05 -4.40 -0.74
CA LEU A 22 -4.21 -5.09 0.24
C LEU A 22 -4.36 -4.48 1.62
N LEU A 23 -4.33 -3.16 1.71
CA LEU A 23 -4.49 -2.48 2.99
C LEU A 23 -5.82 -2.80 3.64
N LEU A 24 -6.90 -2.73 2.88
CA LEU A 24 -8.24 -3.04 3.41
C LEU A 24 -8.35 -4.50 3.85
N THR A 25 -7.76 -5.42 3.08
CA THR A 25 -7.77 -6.83 3.42
C THR A 25 -7.00 -7.10 4.73
N TYR A 26 -5.81 -6.51 4.86
CA TYR A 26 -5.04 -6.64 6.09
C TYR A 26 -5.72 -5.96 7.27
N TYR A 27 -6.34 -4.81 7.04
CA TYR A 27 -7.03 -4.10 8.11
C TYR A 27 -8.17 -4.94 8.69
N GLU A 28 -8.92 -5.62 7.83
CA GLU A 28 -10.00 -6.51 8.26
C GLU A 28 -9.47 -7.81 8.86
N ASN A 29 -8.28 -8.24 8.44
CA ASN A 29 -7.67 -9.49 8.87
C ASN A 29 -6.22 -9.23 9.29
N PRO A 30 -5.99 -8.57 10.44
CA PRO A 30 -4.63 -8.16 10.84
C PRO A 30 -3.67 -9.31 11.08
N ARG A 31 -4.18 -10.52 11.26
CA ARG A 31 -3.34 -11.72 11.45
C ARG A 31 -3.03 -12.44 10.15
N MET A 32 -3.58 -11.96 9.04
CA MET A 32 -3.26 -12.55 7.74
C MET A 32 -1.78 -12.40 7.46
N GLU A 33 -1.16 -13.47 7.00
CA GLU A 33 0.22 -13.44 6.54
C GLU A 33 0.40 -14.48 5.45
N GLY A 34 1.42 -14.29 4.63
CA GLY A 34 1.69 -15.23 3.57
C GLY A 34 2.75 -14.71 2.61
N THR A 35 3.15 -15.58 1.69
CA THR A 35 4.01 -15.20 0.58
C THR A 35 3.21 -14.40 -0.44
N ALA A 36 3.90 -13.77 -1.39
CA ALA A 36 3.24 -13.02 -2.45
C ALA A 36 2.25 -13.90 -3.22
N PHE A 37 2.62 -15.15 -3.49
CA PHE A 37 1.76 -16.08 -4.19
C PHE A 37 0.47 -16.36 -3.40
N GLN A 38 0.62 -16.64 -2.10
CA GLN A 38 -0.52 -16.96 -1.25
C GLN A 38 -1.49 -15.79 -1.13
N ILE A 39 -0.95 -14.59 -0.99
CA ILE A 39 -1.78 -13.39 -0.85
C ILE A 39 -2.44 -13.05 -2.18
N ALA A 40 -1.72 -13.19 -3.31
CA ALA A 40 -2.29 -12.97 -4.62
C ALA A 40 -3.48 -13.89 -4.88
N GLU A 41 -3.37 -15.17 -4.51
CA GLU A 41 -4.48 -16.11 -4.63
C GLU A 41 -5.67 -15.68 -3.79
N ARG A 42 -5.42 -15.22 -2.58
CA ARG A 42 -6.47 -14.85 -1.64
C ARG A 42 -7.29 -13.66 -2.13
N ILE A 43 -6.65 -12.70 -2.78
CA ILE A 43 -7.35 -11.50 -3.26
C ILE A 43 -7.72 -11.57 -4.75
N TYR A 44 -7.45 -12.71 -5.39
CA TYR A 44 -7.81 -12.97 -6.79
C TYR A 44 -7.17 -11.98 -7.76
N ARG A 45 -5.88 -11.73 -7.58
CA ARG A 45 -5.11 -10.87 -8.46
C ARG A 45 -3.82 -11.56 -8.91
N ASP A 46 -3.21 -11.00 -9.96
CA ASP A 46 -1.97 -11.55 -10.50
C ASP A 46 -0.81 -11.37 -9.51
N ILE A 47 0.09 -12.34 -9.53
CA ILE A 47 1.22 -12.36 -8.60
C ILE A 47 2.19 -11.20 -8.83
N TRP A 48 2.33 -10.74 -10.07
CA TRP A 48 3.29 -9.68 -10.39
C TRP A 48 2.90 -8.35 -9.74
N SER A 49 1.65 -7.93 -9.93
CA SER A 49 1.15 -6.70 -9.32
C SER A 49 1.12 -6.79 -7.81
N VAL A 50 0.69 -7.93 -7.27
CA VAL A 50 0.62 -8.13 -5.82
C VAL A 50 2.00 -8.16 -5.21
N GLY A 51 2.93 -8.88 -5.83
CA GLY A 51 4.31 -8.97 -5.33
C GLY A 51 4.98 -7.61 -5.26
N GLU A 52 4.82 -6.80 -6.30
CA GLU A 52 5.38 -5.44 -6.31
C GLU A 52 4.74 -4.56 -5.23
N ALA A 53 3.41 -4.64 -5.11
CA ALA A 53 2.70 -3.86 -4.10
C ALA A 53 3.10 -4.25 -2.68
N LEU A 54 3.22 -5.55 -2.41
CA LEU A 54 3.64 -6.04 -1.09
C LEU A 54 5.06 -5.56 -0.76
N ARG A 55 5.96 -5.63 -1.73
CA ARG A 55 7.33 -5.18 -1.52
C ARG A 55 7.38 -3.69 -1.19
N GLU A 56 6.63 -2.88 -1.92
CA GLU A 56 6.60 -1.44 -1.68
C GLU A 56 5.93 -1.09 -0.35
N LEU A 57 4.86 -1.79 0.01
CA LEU A 57 4.21 -1.58 1.30
C LEU A 57 5.15 -1.93 2.46
N ALA A 58 6.00 -2.95 2.29
CA ALA A 58 7.01 -3.29 3.29
C ALA A 58 8.09 -2.21 3.37
N GLU A 59 8.54 -1.71 2.22
CA GLU A 59 9.53 -0.62 2.18
C GLU A 59 9.01 0.64 2.86
N ASP A 60 7.72 0.92 2.69
CA ASP A 60 7.11 2.12 3.23
C ASP A 60 6.69 1.99 4.70
N GLY A 61 6.78 0.79 5.27
CA GLY A 61 6.54 0.61 6.70
C GLY A 61 5.11 0.23 7.07
N ILE A 62 4.33 -0.27 6.12
CA ILE A 62 2.98 -0.79 6.39
C ILE A 62 3.05 -2.28 6.73
N LEU A 63 3.93 -3.01 6.04
CA LEU A 63 4.14 -4.44 6.26
C LEU A 63 5.56 -4.69 6.74
N THR A 64 5.76 -5.87 7.36
CA THR A 64 7.08 -6.39 7.65
C THR A 64 7.23 -7.74 6.96
N THR A 65 8.48 -8.13 6.72
CA THR A 65 8.77 -9.42 6.09
C THR A 65 9.48 -10.33 7.06
N VAL A 66 9.18 -11.62 6.95
CA VAL A 66 9.80 -12.67 7.74
C VAL A 66 10.22 -13.78 6.78
N GLY A 67 11.40 -14.34 7.01
CA GLY A 67 11.85 -15.50 6.26
C GLY A 67 12.87 -15.17 5.19
N GLY A 68 13.29 -16.21 4.48
CA GLY A 68 14.40 -16.18 3.55
C GLY A 68 14.00 -15.86 2.12
N PRO A 69 14.24 -16.81 1.18
CA PRO A 69 14.07 -16.52 -0.26
C PRO A 69 12.63 -16.21 -0.68
N GLU A 70 11.65 -16.71 0.06
CA GLU A 70 10.26 -16.35 -0.16
C GLU A 70 9.73 -15.64 1.09
N PRO A 71 9.77 -14.30 1.13
CA PRO A 71 9.35 -13.59 2.33
C PRO A 71 7.87 -13.74 2.60
N ILE A 72 7.54 -13.80 3.89
CA ILE A 72 6.16 -13.79 4.37
C ILE A 72 5.84 -12.37 4.79
N TYR A 73 4.75 -11.82 4.28
CA TYR A 73 4.34 -10.44 4.52
C TYR A 73 3.32 -10.38 5.63
N ARG A 74 3.62 -9.60 6.67
CA ARG A 74 2.77 -9.41 7.85
C ARG A 74 2.35 -7.96 7.99
N TYR A 75 1.13 -7.75 8.51
CA TYR A 75 0.62 -6.42 8.77
C TYR A 75 1.20 -5.87 10.05
N ARG A 76 2.03 -4.86 9.90
CA ARG A 76 2.66 -4.21 11.05
C ARG A 76 2.97 -2.75 10.71
N PRO A 77 1.92 -1.91 10.57
CA PRO A 77 2.14 -0.50 10.20
C PRO A 77 2.89 0.24 11.29
N ARG A 78 3.75 1.14 10.87
CA ARG A 78 4.44 2.04 11.81
C ARG A 78 3.41 2.92 12.53
N PRO A 79 3.71 3.35 13.77
CA PRO A 79 2.75 4.14 14.55
C PRO A 79 2.22 5.37 13.86
N GLU A 80 3.03 6.06 13.05
CA GLU A 80 2.61 7.26 12.34
C GLU A 80 1.52 6.99 11.30
N TYR A 81 1.31 5.72 10.91
CA TYR A 81 0.27 5.36 9.95
C TYR A 81 -1.05 4.97 10.60
N THR A 82 -1.09 4.82 11.93
CA THR A 82 -2.30 4.33 12.61
C THR A 82 -3.50 5.22 12.34
N GLU A 83 -3.35 6.51 12.56
CA GLU A 83 -4.45 7.47 12.36
C GLU A 83 -4.79 7.65 10.88
N PRO A 84 -3.81 7.85 9.98
CA PRO A 84 -4.13 7.96 8.57
C PRO A 84 -4.85 6.75 8.00
N ILE A 85 -4.44 5.54 8.37
CA ILE A 85 -5.08 4.31 7.91
C ILE A 85 -6.51 4.25 8.41
N PHE A 86 -6.73 4.55 9.70
CA PHE A 86 -8.06 4.54 10.28
C PHE A 86 -8.99 5.50 9.53
N ARG A 87 -8.52 6.70 9.25
CA ARG A 87 -9.31 7.69 8.52
C ARG A 87 -9.61 7.26 7.08
N LEU A 88 -8.64 6.63 6.43
CA LEU A 88 -8.85 6.11 5.08
C LEU A 88 -9.93 5.04 5.08
N VAL A 89 -9.88 4.13 6.04
CA VAL A 89 -10.89 3.06 6.13
C VAL A 89 -12.27 3.65 6.39
N GLN A 90 -12.38 4.65 7.27
CA GLN A 90 -13.64 5.32 7.51
C GLN A 90 -14.19 6.00 6.25
N SER A 91 -13.33 6.71 5.53
CA SER A 91 -13.71 7.37 4.28
C SER A 91 -14.17 6.35 3.23
N TYR A 92 -13.47 5.23 3.15
CA TYR A 92 -13.82 4.20 2.18
C TYR A 92 -15.15 3.52 2.50
N ASN A 93 -15.55 3.49 3.77
CA ASN A 93 -16.83 2.90 4.17
C ASN A 93 -18.01 3.83 3.99
N GLU A 94 -17.77 5.11 3.70
CA GLU A 94 -18.83 6.08 3.43
C GLU A 94 -18.94 6.22 1.90
N PRO A 95 -20.12 5.94 1.30
CA PRO A 95 -20.21 5.83 -0.18
C PRO A 95 -19.75 7.06 -0.95
N PHE A 96 -20.07 8.26 -0.47
CA PHE A 96 -19.69 9.49 -1.14
C PHE A 96 -18.18 9.71 -1.07
N GLU A 97 -17.60 9.49 0.10
CA GLU A 97 -16.16 9.65 0.27
C GLU A 97 -15.38 8.54 -0.41
N ARG A 98 -15.94 7.33 -0.48
CA ARG A 98 -15.33 6.23 -1.23
C ARG A 98 -15.12 6.62 -2.69
N ASP A 99 -16.12 7.26 -3.28
CA ASP A 99 -16.02 7.71 -4.66
C ASP A 99 -14.89 8.72 -4.83
N GLN A 100 -14.75 9.64 -3.87
CA GLN A 100 -13.67 10.61 -3.87
C GLN A 100 -12.30 9.94 -3.72
N VAL A 101 -12.19 8.96 -2.83
CA VAL A 101 -10.95 8.20 -2.63
C VAL A 101 -10.57 7.48 -3.94
N GLN A 102 -11.51 6.82 -4.58
CA GLN A 102 -11.25 6.09 -5.82
C GLN A 102 -10.82 7.03 -6.94
N ARG A 103 -11.43 8.20 -7.01
CA ARG A 103 -11.12 9.20 -8.02
C ARG A 103 -9.69 9.73 -7.84
N LEU A 104 -9.36 10.10 -6.61
CA LEU A 104 -8.01 10.57 -6.27
C LEU A 104 -6.98 9.47 -6.53
N LEU A 105 -7.31 8.24 -6.16
CA LEU A 105 -6.39 7.12 -6.33
C LEU A 105 -6.07 6.87 -7.81
N ARG A 106 -7.06 6.96 -8.68
CA ARG A 106 -6.81 6.83 -10.12
C ARG A 106 -5.88 7.91 -10.64
N GLU A 107 -6.06 9.12 -10.16
CA GLU A 107 -5.18 10.24 -10.52
C GLU A 107 -3.75 10.00 -10.03
N VAL A 108 -3.60 9.64 -8.77
CA VAL A 108 -2.28 9.35 -8.18
C VAL A 108 -1.62 8.18 -8.91
N ALA A 109 -2.36 7.12 -9.18
CA ALA A 109 -1.82 5.92 -9.82
C ALA A 109 -1.26 6.19 -11.21
N SER A 110 -1.74 7.22 -11.88
CA SER A 110 -1.26 7.56 -13.22
C SER A 110 0.18 8.05 -13.23
N TYR A 111 0.66 8.65 -12.15
CA TYR A 111 2.02 9.16 -12.10
C TYR A 111 2.89 8.51 -11.00
N ALA A 112 2.30 7.73 -10.10
CA ALA A 112 3.03 7.14 -8.99
C ALA A 112 4.22 6.28 -9.41
N PRO A 113 4.10 5.38 -10.42
CA PRO A 113 5.24 4.57 -10.85
C PRO A 113 6.42 5.40 -11.31
N TYR A 114 6.15 6.48 -12.05
CA TYR A 114 7.19 7.37 -12.53
C TYR A 114 7.90 8.08 -11.38
N ARG A 115 7.14 8.59 -10.44
CA ARG A 115 7.68 9.27 -9.26
C ARG A 115 8.56 8.33 -8.44
N ARG A 116 8.09 7.10 -8.19
CA ARG A 116 8.83 6.10 -7.43
C ARG A 116 10.13 5.72 -8.12
N ALA A 117 10.10 5.49 -9.41
CA ALA A 117 11.28 5.12 -10.17
C ALA A 117 12.36 6.20 -10.05
N THR A 118 11.98 7.46 -10.27
CA THR A 118 12.92 8.58 -10.20
C THR A 118 13.49 8.74 -8.79
N TYR A 119 12.64 8.71 -7.79
CA TYR A 119 13.04 8.89 -6.41
C TYR A 119 13.85 7.69 -5.90
N GLY A 120 13.42 6.49 -6.26
CA GLY A 120 14.10 5.27 -5.89
C GLY A 120 15.52 5.20 -6.45
N ASP A 121 15.69 5.55 -7.72
CA ASP A 121 17.00 5.59 -8.37
C ASP A 121 17.94 6.55 -7.67
N PHE A 122 17.45 7.73 -7.35
CA PHE A 122 18.23 8.73 -6.63
C PHE A 122 18.67 8.20 -5.26
N PHE A 123 17.76 7.59 -4.54
CA PHE A 123 18.01 7.05 -3.21
C PHE A 123 19.02 5.91 -3.27
N PHE A 124 18.86 5.02 -4.25
CA PHE A 124 19.75 3.89 -4.45
C PHE A 124 21.17 4.35 -4.73
N LYS A 125 21.35 5.34 -5.60
CA LYS A 125 22.67 5.89 -5.92
C LYS A 125 23.35 6.48 -4.69
N ARG A 126 22.60 7.15 -3.84
CA ARG A 126 23.15 7.71 -2.60
C ARG A 126 23.58 6.62 -1.63
N SER A 127 22.82 5.53 -1.56
CA SER A 127 23.14 4.42 -0.68
C SER A 127 24.43 3.71 -1.07
N ASN A 128 24.75 3.69 -2.35
CA ASN A 128 25.94 3.04 -2.87
C ASN A 128 27.17 3.95 -2.94
N ALA A 129 26.99 5.19 -2.65
CA ALA A 129 28.09 6.15 -2.55
C ALA A 129 28.66 6.15 -1.14
#